data_a184030e82e2c5cd78f6d6f571832eac
#
_entry.id   a184030e82e2c5cd78f6d6f571832eac
#
_cell.length_a   1.000
_cell.length_b   1.000
_cell.length_c   1.000
_cell.angle_alpha   90.00
_cell.angle_beta   90.00
_cell.angle_gamma   90.00
#
_symmetry.space_group_name_H-M   'P 1'
#
loop_
_entity.id
_entity.type
_entity.pdbx_description
1 polymer ?
#
loop_
_entity_poly.entity_id
_entity_poly.type
_entity_poly.pdbx_seq_one_letter_code
_entity_poly.pdbx_strand_id
1 'polypeptide(L)'
;ESEIGLYGDTIEELDWSTGQILETLRKLKLDKNTLVIYTSDNGPWKLATNSWVKGNMNRRVGGFAHPLKGYKFSRFEGGMRVPTVMWWPGRIPAGKECSEVGASMDFLPTCAAIAGAKVPDDRVIDGKSLLPLLEGRKGAKSPHQAFFYGTEAVRSGEWKLKGRELFDLSQDIGETKNLAVDNPEVV
;
A
#
# COMPACT_ATOMS: atom_id res chain seq x y z
N GLU A 1 1.28 22.27 -17.22
CA GLU A 1 0.81 22.49 -15.84
C GLU A 1 -0.48 21.70 -15.62
N SER A 2 -0.53 20.91 -14.55
CA SER A 2 -1.71 20.13 -14.16
C SER A 2 -2.86 21.07 -13.74
N GLU A 3 -4.11 20.67 -14.03
CA GLU A 3 -5.31 21.37 -13.57
C GLU A 3 -5.43 21.41 -12.03
N ILE A 4 -4.71 20.54 -11.32
CA ILE A 4 -4.69 20.45 -9.86
C ILE A 4 -3.50 21.22 -9.23
N GLY A 5 -2.76 21.99 -10.02
CA GLY A 5 -1.64 22.82 -9.58
C GLY A 5 -0.40 22.00 -9.17
N LEU A 6 0.49 22.54 -8.37
CA LEU A 6 1.80 21.97 -8.06
C LEU A 6 1.79 20.53 -7.55
N TYR A 7 0.74 20.11 -6.84
CA TYR A 7 0.62 18.73 -6.41
C TYR A 7 0.39 17.80 -7.61
N GLY A 8 -0.48 18.21 -8.52
CA GLY A 8 -0.71 17.49 -9.77
C GLY A 8 0.55 17.46 -10.64
N ASP A 9 1.23 18.59 -10.78
CA ASP A 9 2.50 18.68 -11.54
C ASP A 9 3.54 17.68 -10.99
N THR A 10 3.63 17.55 -9.66
CA THR A 10 4.54 16.60 -9.00
C THR A 10 4.16 15.15 -9.30
N ILE A 11 2.86 14.83 -9.30
CA ILE A 11 2.38 13.48 -9.64
C ILE A 11 2.65 13.15 -11.11
N GLU A 12 2.43 14.09 -12.02
CA GLU A 12 2.73 13.93 -13.44
C GLU A 12 4.23 13.73 -13.68
N GLU A 13 5.09 14.46 -12.95
CA GLU A 13 6.55 14.28 -13.01
C GLU A 13 6.99 12.92 -12.50
N LEU A 14 6.40 12.43 -11.40
CA LEU A 14 6.65 11.08 -10.87
C LEU A 14 6.24 10.00 -11.88
N ASP A 15 5.08 10.16 -12.50
CA ASP A 15 4.59 9.22 -13.52
C ASP A 15 5.52 9.21 -14.74
N TRP A 16 5.88 10.39 -15.24
CA TRP A 16 6.84 10.55 -16.35
C TRP A 16 8.19 9.91 -16.02
N SER A 17 8.75 10.19 -14.83
CA SER A 17 10.04 9.61 -14.39
C SER A 17 9.97 8.08 -14.33
N THR A 18 8.87 7.55 -13.80
CA THR A 18 8.63 6.10 -13.77
C THR A 18 8.59 5.52 -15.18
N GLY A 19 7.92 6.21 -16.10
CA GLY A 19 7.90 5.87 -17.52
C GLY A 19 9.29 5.79 -18.14
N GLN A 20 10.18 6.77 -17.84
CA GLN A 20 11.57 6.79 -18.32
C GLN A 20 12.38 5.58 -17.80
N ILE A 21 12.19 5.21 -16.54
CA ILE A 21 12.83 4.02 -15.95
C ILE A 21 12.37 2.75 -16.68
N LEU A 22 11.06 2.57 -16.83
CA LEU A 22 10.49 1.40 -17.50
C LEU A 22 10.95 1.30 -18.97
N GLU A 23 10.99 2.43 -19.68
CA GLU A 23 11.47 2.48 -21.05
C GLU A 23 12.96 2.11 -21.15
N THR A 24 13.77 2.61 -20.21
CA THR A 24 15.21 2.28 -20.14
C THR A 24 15.43 0.78 -19.92
N LEU A 25 14.67 0.17 -18.98
CA LEU A 25 14.73 -1.27 -18.76
C LEU A 25 14.38 -2.07 -20.01
N ARG A 26 13.35 -1.65 -20.75
CA ARG A 26 12.97 -2.29 -22.05
C ARG A 26 14.05 -2.12 -23.09
N LYS A 27 14.59 -0.92 -23.29
CA LYS A 27 15.67 -0.64 -24.25
C LYS A 27 16.92 -1.48 -23.98
N LEU A 28 17.24 -1.66 -22.71
CA LEU A 28 18.39 -2.47 -22.27
C LEU A 28 18.08 -3.98 -22.21
N LYS A 29 16.83 -4.39 -22.47
CA LYS A 29 16.35 -5.79 -22.36
C LYS A 29 16.52 -6.38 -20.96
N LEU A 30 16.43 -5.53 -19.93
CA LEU A 30 16.52 -5.90 -18.51
C LEU A 30 15.16 -6.13 -17.87
N ASP A 31 14.09 -5.74 -18.54
CA ASP A 31 12.71 -5.76 -18.07
C ASP A 31 12.25 -7.15 -17.57
N LYS A 32 12.64 -8.22 -18.27
CA LYS A 32 12.31 -9.61 -17.90
C LYS A 32 13.06 -10.12 -16.67
N ASN A 33 14.13 -9.44 -16.27
CA ASN A 33 14.95 -9.81 -15.11
C ASN A 33 14.94 -8.75 -14.01
N THR A 34 13.94 -7.86 -14.02
CA THR A 34 13.82 -6.78 -13.04
C THR A 34 12.41 -6.71 -12.50
N LEU A 35 12.25 -6.84 -11.19
CA LEU A 35 11.01 -6.50 -10.49
C LEU A 35 11.02 -4.99 -10.20
N VAL A 36 10.02 -4.29 -10.70
CA VAL A 36 9.78 -2.87 -10.38
C VAL A 36 8.62 -2.80 -9.40
N ILE A 37 8.83 -2.10 -8.30
CA ILE A 37 7.81 -1.84 -7.28
C ILE A 37 7.60 -0.32 -7.21
N TYR A 38 6.40 0.13 -7.51
CA TYR A 38 5.98 1.52 -7.33
C TYR A 38 4.97 1.59 -6.19
N THR A 39 5.29 2.33 -5.14
CA THR A 39 4.44 2.42 -3.95
C THR A 39 4.70 3.74 -3.21
N SER A 40 3.90 4.00 -2.18
CA SER A 40 4.10 5.11 -1.25
C SER A 40 4.48 4.60 0.14
N ASP A 41 5.02 5.46 0.97
CA ASP A 41 5.39 5.16 2.37
C ASP A 41 4.20 5.24 3.32
N ASN A 42 3.22 6.10 3.03
CA ASN A 42 2.02 6.31 3.85
C ASN A 42 0.89 6.97 3.02
N GLY A 43 -0.29 7.03 3.64
CA GLY A 43 -1.44 7.74 3.07
C GLY A 43 -1.19 9.24 2.88
N PRO A 44 -2.10 9.94 2.18
CA PRO A 44 -1.90 11.32 1.78
C PRO A 44 -1.82 12.26 2.98
N TRP A 45 -1.11 13.36 2.80
CA TRP A 45 -1.11 14.45 3.77
C TRP A 45 -2.50 15.10 3.84
N LYS A 46 -3.01 15.32 5.05
CA LYS A 46 -4.26 16.08 5.22
C LYS A 46 -4.06 17.48 4.70
N LEU A 47 -4.98 17.92 3.83
CA LEU A 47 -5.13 19.33 3.47
C LEU A 47 -5.53 20.11 4.73
N ALA A 48 -4.58 20.46 5.54
CA ALA A 48 -4.80 21.33 6.67
C ALA A 48 -4.13 22.68 6.40
N THR A 49 -4.72 23.72 6.90
CA THR A 49 -4.10 25.01 7.15
C THR A 49 -2.90 24.80 8.10
N ASN A 50 -1.80 24.26 7.60
CA ASN A 50 -0.67 23.87 8.43
C ASN A 50 0.39 24.96 8.43
N SER A 51 0.73 25.42 9.63
CA SER A 51 1.83 26.32 9.97
C SER A 51 3.21 25.92 9.49
N TRP A 52 3.36 24.69 8.98
CA TRP A 52 4.63 24.16 8.46
C TRP A 52 4.95 24.62 7.04
N VAL A 53 3.95 24.99 6.26
CA VAL A 53 4.15 25.53 4.90
C VAL A 53 3.99 27.05 4.96
N LYS A 54 5.09 27.75 5.15
CA LYS A 54 5.14 29.19 5.04
C LYS A 54 4.98 29.60 3.57
N GLY A 55 3.86 30.19 3.19
CA GLY A 55 3.62 30.68 1.84
C GLY A 55 2.14 30.77 1.49
N ASN A 56 1.82 31.28 0.32
CA ASN A 56 0.47 31.54 -0.16
C ASN A 56 -0.33 30.22 -0.28
N MET A 57 -1.18 29.93 0.72
CA MET A 57 -1.82 28.64 1.01
C MET A 57 -3.04 28.34 0.11
N ASN A 58 -3.27 29.07 -0.97
CA ASN A 58 -4.29 28.76 -1.96
C ASN A 58 -3.94 27.56 -2.86
N ARG A 59 -2.79 26.90 -2.60
CA ARG A 59 -2.33 25.73 -3.34
C ARG A 59 -2.72 24.47 -2.58
N ARG A 60 -3.41 23.56 -3.24
CA ARG A 60 -3.66 22.20 -2.73
C ARG A 60 -2.34 21.46 -2.65
N VAL A 61 -1.83 21.25 -1.43
CA VAL A 61 -0.53 20.62 -1.17
C VAL A 61 -0.67 19.23 -0.57
N GLY A 62 -1.75 18.54 -0.84
CA GLY A 62 -1.99 17.18 -0.36
C GLY A 62 -2.99 16.44 -1.22
N GLY A 63 -3.05 15.14 -1.04
CA GLY A 63 -3.93 14.25 -1.76
C GLY A 63 -5.16 13.82 -0.95
N PHE A 64 -5.94 12.93 -1.56
CA PHE A 64 -7.11 12.30 -0.96
C PHE A 64 -6.95 10.78 -1.03
N ALA A 65 -7.39 10.10 0.01
CA ALA A 65 -7.44 8.64 0.05
C ALA A 65 -8.83 8.07 -0.29
N HIS A 66 -9.79 8.95 -0.65
CA HIS A 66 -11.16 8.50 -0.92
C HIS A 66 -11.22 7.29 -1.88
N PRO A 67 -12.03 6.26 -1.61
CA PRO A 67 -13.06 6.16 -0.56
C PRO A 67 -12.53 5.79 0.84
N LEU A 68 -11.24 5.59 1.03
CA LEU A 68 -10.64 5.23 2.31
C LEU A 68 -10.71 6.40 3.29
N LYS A 69 -11.03 6.10 4.55
CA LYS A 69 -11.07 7.09 5.63
C LYS A 69 -9.68 7.41 6.14
N GLY A 70 -9.45 8.68 6.45
CA GLY A 70 -8.23 9.13 7.11
C GLY A 70 -7.15 9.61 6.15
N TYR A 71 -5.97 9.83 6.71
CA TYR A 71 -4.81 10.44 6.07
C TYR A 71 -3.55 10.06 6.88
N LYS A 72 -2.38 10.44 6.41
CA LYS A 72 -1.10 10.26 7.13
C LYS A 72 -1.27 10.49 8.64
N PHE A 73 -0.70 9.60 9.45
CA PHE A 73 -0.80 9.49 10.92
C PHE A 73 -2.10 8.90 11.47
N SER A 74 -3.15 8.72 10.67
CA SER A 74 -4.31 7.99 11.15
C SER A 74 -4.12 6.48 11.02
N ARG A 75 -4.84 5.71 11.85
CA ARG A 75 -4.89 4.24 11.78
C ARG A 75 -6.11 3.73 11.01
N PHE A 76 -6.80 4.63 10.30
CA PHE A 76 -7.77 4.26 9.29
C PHE A 76 -7.09 3.83 8.00
N GLU A 77 -7.81 3.15 7.13
CA GLU A 77 -7.25 2.61 5.87
C GLU A 77 -6.57 3.69 5.03
N GLY A 78 -7.16 4.89 4.94
CA GLY A 78 -6.59 6.00 4.18
C GLY A 78 -5.26 6.57 4.72
N GLY A 79 -4.90 6.26 5.97
CA GLY A 79 -3.61 6.64 6.52
C GLY A 79 -2.52 5.59 6.33
N MET A 80 -2.92 4.33 6.17
CA MET A 80 -2.03 3.17 6.20
C MET A 80 -1.94 2.46 4.85
N ARG A 81 -3.07 2.33 4.14
CA ARG A 81 -3.12 1.70 2.83
C ARG A 81 -2.62 2.66 1.76
N VAL A 82 -1.73 2.16 0.92
CA VAL A 82 -1.06 2.94 -0.12
C VAL A 82 -1.25 2.28 -1.49
N PRO A 83 -1.29 3.06 -2.58
CA PRO A 83 -1.24 2.49 -3.92
C PRO A 83 0.07 1.72 -4.09
N THR A 84 -0.03 0.53 -4.65
CA THR A 84 1.13 -0.32 -4.92
C THR A 84 0.96 -0.99 -6.27
N VAL A 85 1.92 -0.78 -7.16
CA VAL A 85 1.98 -1.45 -8.45
C VAL A 85 3.29 -2.21 -8.54
N MET A 86 3.21 -3.48 -8.95
CA MET A 86 4.39 -4.31 -9.16
C MET A 86 4.42 -4.80 -10.61
N TRP A 87 5.55 -4.64 -11.25
CA TRP A 87 5.72 -4.96 -12.65
C TRP A 87 6.95 -5.83 -12.88
N TRP A 88 6.73 -6.99 -13.50
CA TRP A 88 7.79 -7.91 -13.88
C TRP A 88 7.31 -8.77 -15.08
N PRO A 89 7.62 -8.37 -16.29
CA PRO A 89 7.19 -9.10 -17.48
C PRO A 89 7.60 -10.57 -17.48
N GLY A 90 6.64 -11.44 -17.74
CA GLY A 90 6.85 -12.89 -17.75
C GLY A 90 6.84 -13.60 -16.39
N ARG A 91 6.78 -12.82 -15.28
CA ARG A 91 6.68 -13.39 -13.92
C ARG A 91 5.39 -12.95 -13.22
N ILE A 92 5.05 -11.69 -13.31
CA ILE A 92 3.78 -11.16 -12.77
C ILE A 92 2.77 -11.08 -13.90
N PRO A 93 1.59 -11.72 -13.78
CA PRO A 93 0.53 -11.63 -14.79
C PRO A 93 0.06 -10.18 -14.98
N ALA A 94 0.02 -9.73 -16.23
CA ALA A 94 -0.39 -8.36 -16.55
C ALA A 94 -1.89 -8.14 -16.26
N GLY A 95 -2.24 -6.92 -15.82
CA GLY A 95 -3.63 -6.50 -15.60
C GLY A 95 -4.33 -7.23 -14.45
N LYS A 96 -3.59 -7.84 -13.53
CA LYS A 96 -4.17 -8.47 -12.34
C LYS A 96 -4.23 -7.52 -11.16
N GLU A 97 -5.35 -7.60 -10.45
CA GLU A 97 -5.53 -6.97 -9.16
C GLU A 97 -5.42 -8.02 -8.05
N CYS A 98 -4.87 -7.62 -6.90
CA CYS A 98 -4.73 -8.46 -5.72
C CYS A 98 -5.25 -7.70 -4.50
N SER A 99 -6.29 -8.23 -3.86
CA SER A 99 -6.88 -7.65 -2.64
C SER A 99 -6.32 -8.23 -1.34
N GLU A 100 -5.37 -9.16 -1.45
CA GLU A 100 -4.72 -9.75 -0.29
C GLU A 100 -3.80 -8.72 0.40
N VAL A 101 -3.72 -8.82 1.72
CA VAL A 101 -2.87 -7.92 2.52
C VAL A 101 -1.40 -8.21 2.28
N GLY A 102 -0.66 -7.18 1.94
CA GLY A 102 0.80 -7.15 1.92
C GLY A 102 1.30 -5.85 2.53
N ALA A 103 2.54 -5.82 2.97
CA ALA A 103 3.15 -4.66 3.61
C ALA A 103 4.58 -4.44 3.13
N SER A 104 5.11 -3.24 3.34
CA SER A 104 6.50 -2.90 2.94
C SER A 104 7.55 -3.79 3.61
N MET A 105 7.28 -4.29 4.82
CA MET A 105 8.16 -5.25 5.49
C MET A 105 8.32 -6.58 4.74
N ASP A 106 7.39 -6.89 3.84
CA ASP A 106 7.40 -8.11 3.01
C ASP A 106 8.37 -8.02 1.83
N PHE A 107 8.84 -6.83 1.49
CA PHE A 107 9.75 -6.64 0.35
C PHE A 107 11.08 -7.37 0.56
N LEU A 108 11.67 -7.31 1.76
CA LEU A 108 12.91 -8.02 2.05
C LEU A 108 12.79 -9.54 1.82
N PRO A 109 11.87 -10.28 2.46
CA PRO A 109 11.74 -11.71 2.24
C PRO A 109 11.26 -12.06 0.83
N THR A 110 10.50 -11.18 0.16
CA THR A 110 10.13 -11.37 -1.24
C THR A 110 11.34 -11.27 -2.17
N CYS A 111 12.16 -10.24 -2.01
CA CYS A 111 13.39 -10.09 -2.80
C CYS A 111 14.39 -11.21 -2.52
N ALA A 112 14.52 -11.64 -1.26
CA ALA A 112 15.35 -12.79 -0.90
C ALA A 112 14.89 -14.07 -1.62
N ALA A 113 13.58 -14.34 -1.59
CA ALA A 113 13.01 -15.51 -2.29
C ALA A 113 13.24 -15.45 -3.81
N ILE A 114 13.16 -14.26 -4.42
CA ILE A 114 13.42 -14.03 -5.85
C ILE A 114 14.90 -14.31 -6.18
N ALA A 115 15.79 -13.84 -5.32
CA ALA A 115 17.25 -13.99 -5.50
C ALA A 115 17.79 -15.36 -5.09
N GLY A 116 16.95 -16.25 -4.55
CA GLY A 116 17.41 -17.53 -3.98
C GLY A 116 18.26 -17.37 -2.72
N ALA A 117 18.16 -16.20 -2.06
CA ALA A 117 18.88 -15.88 -0.83
C ALA A 117 18.07 -16.29 0.41
N LYS A 118 18.75 -16.52 1.51
CA LYS A 118 18.11 -16.72 2.80
C LYS A 118 17.82 -15.39 3.47
N VAL A 119 16.67 -15.29 4.09
CA VAL A 119 16.36 -14.20 5.03
C VAL A 119 17.20 -14.45 6.30
N PRO A 120 17.76 -13.39 6.94
CA PRO A 120 18.47 -13.54 8.21
C PRO A 120 17.62 -14.26 9.27
N ASP A 121 18.23 -15.19 10.02
CA ASP A 121 17.59 -15.97 11.09
C ASP A 121 18.14 -15.61 12.49
N ASP A 122 19.08 -14.67 12.55
CA ASP A 122 19.67 -14.11 13.78
C ASP A 122 18.77 -13.10 14.50
N ARG A 123 17.62 -12.77 13.90
CA ARG A 123 16.63 -11.82 14.40
C ARG A 123 15.23 -12.13 13.88
N VAL A 124 14.21 -11.60 14.57
CA VAL A 124 12.82 -11.71 14.10
C VAL A 124 12.63 -10.82 12.87
N ILE A 125 12.12 -11.39 11.79
CA ILE A 125 11.69 -10.70 10.57
C ILE A 125 10.18 -10.88 10.46
N ASP A 126 9.42 -9.79 10.66
CA ASP A 126 7.95 -9.80 10.63
C ASP A 126 7.39 -9.99 9.21
N GLY A 127 8.13 -9.50 8.22
CA GLY A 127 7.76 -9.64 6.81
C GLY A 127 7.79 -11.08 6.32
N LYS A 128 6.97 -11.37 5.31
CA LYS A 128 6.84 -12.68 4.67
C LYS A 128 6.84 -12.52 3.16
N SER A 129 7.29 -13.55 2.44
CA SER A 129 7.36 -13.47 0.97
C SER A 129 5.96 -13.38 0.34
N LEU A 130 5.76 -12.36 -0.49
CA LEU A 130 4.58 -12.17 -1.33
C LEU A 130 4.71 -12.85 -2.70
N LEU A 131 5.82 -13.55 -2.98
CA LEU A 131 6.09 -14.12 -4.30
C LEU A 131 4.97 -15.00 -4.84
N PRO A 132 4.30 -15.87 -4.06
CA PRO A 132 3.18 -16.65 -4.55
C PRO A 132 1.99 -15.79 -5.02
N LEU A 133 1.72 -14.65 -4.35
CA LEU A 133 0.68 -13.71 -4.74
C LEU A 133 1.06 -12.99 -6.04
N LEU A 134 2.31 -12.51 -6.12
CA LEU A 134 2.83 -11.79 -7.29
C LEU A 134 2.81 -12.64 -8.55
N GLU A 135 3.15 -13.92 -8.44
CA GLU A 135 3.10 -14.87 -9.55
C GLU A 135 1.66 -15.33 -9.89
N GLY A 136 0.67 -14.90 -9.14
CA GLY A 136 -0.73 -15.29 -9.35
C GLY A 136 -0.96 -16.79 -9.16
N ARG A 137 -0.21 -17.44 -8.25
CA ARG A 137 -0.37 -18.88 -7.99
C ARG A 137 -1.79 -19.18 -7.50
N LYS A 138 -2.39 -20.24 -8.04
CA LYS A 138 -3.75 -20.65 -7.69
C LYS A 138 -3.87 -20.88 -6.17
N GLY A 139 -4.83 -20.21 -5.56
CA GLY A 139 -5.10 -20.32 -4.12
C GLY A 139 -4.11 -19.57 -3.22
N ALA A 140 -3.18 -18.79 -3.78
CA ALA A 140 -2.30 -17.95 -2.97
C ALA A 140 -3.13 -16.95 -2.16
N LYS A 141 -2.79 -16.84 -0.88
CA LYS A 141 -3.40 -15.93 0.09
C LYS A 141 -2.33 -15.10 0.77
N SER A 142 -2.74 -14.00 1.41
CA SER A 142 -1.84 -13.24 2.26
C SER A 142 -1.12 -14.15 3.25
N PRO A 143 0.19 -14.00 3.42
CA PRO A 143 0.93 -14.72 4.45
C PRO A 143 0.64 -14.20 5.87
N HIS A 144 -0.10 -13.10 5.98
CA HIS A 144 -0.48 -12.48 7.24
C HIS A 144 -1.90 -12.86 7.64
N GLN A 145 -2.05 -13.60 8.75
CA GLN A 145 -3.36 -13.87 9.35
C GLN A 145 -3.96 -12.61 9.97
N ALA A 146 -3.12 -11.75 10.52
CA ALA A 146 -3.48 -10.45 11.04
C ALA A 146 -2.41 -9.42 10.72
N PHE A 147 -2.82 -8.18 10.49
CA PHE A 147 -1.93 -7.04 10.28
C PHE A 147 -2.22 -5.97 11.35
N PHE A 148 -1.18 -5.56 12.07
CA PHE A 148 -1.30 -4.59 13.15
C PHE A 148 -0.95 -3.19 12.68
N TYR A 149 -1.80 -2.23 12.97
CA TYR A 149 -1.60 -0.81 12.73
C TYR A 149 -1.02 -0.15 13.98
N GLY A 150 0.22 -0.50 14.30
CA GLY A 150 0.82 -0.20 15.60
C GLY A 150 0.05 -0.89 16.73
N THR A 151 -0.21 -0.16 17.81
CA THR A 151 -0.98 -0.65 18.97
C THR A 151 -2.45 -0.26 18.94
N GLU A 152 -2.90 0.43 17.90
CA GLU A 152 -4.21 1.08 17.89
C GLU A 152 -5.27 0.30 17.10
N ALA A 153 -4.85 -0.51 16.12
CA ALA A 153 -5.78 -1.29 15.33
C ALA A 153 -5.17 -2.60 14.83
N VAL A 154 -6.03 -3.56 14.52
CA VAL A 154 -5.67 -4.84 13.90
C VAL A 154 -6.68 -5.17 12.80
N ARG A 155 -6.18 -5.73 11.70
CA ARG A 155 -6.99 -6.27 10.62
C ARG A 155 -6.73 -7.77 10.51
N SER A 156 -7.80 -8.56 10.42
CA SER A 156 -7.76 -9.98 10.10
C SER A 156 -8.81 -10.28 9.03
N GLY A 157 -8.35 -10.69 7.86
CA GLY A 157 -9.22 -10.84 6.69
C GLY A 157 -9.93 -9.53 6.35
N GLU A 158 -11.25 -9.56 6.41
CA GLU A 158 -12.13 -8.42 6.09
C GLU A 158 -12.46 -7.56 7.34
N TRP A 159 -12.23 -8.10 8.52
CA TRP A 159 -12.49 -7.40 9.78
C TRP A 159 -11.34 -6.51 10.21
N LYS A 160 -11.68 -5.32 10.68
CA LYS A 160 -10.73 -4.40 11.30
C LYS A 160 -11.27 -3.88 12.63
N LEU A 161 -10.54 -4.16 13.69
CA LEU A 161 -10.80 -3.62 15.03
C LEU A 161 -9.84 -2.44 15.25
N LYS A 162 -10.39 -1.27 15.56
CA LYS A 162 -9.65 -0.04 15.91
C LYS A 162 -10.16 0.50 17.25
N GLY A 163 -9.35 0.35 18.29
CA GLY A 163 -9.80 0.63 19.65
C GLY A 163 -11.00 -0.24 20.02
N ARG A 164 -12.20 0.34 20.06
CA ARG A 164 -13.48 -0.35 20.33
C ARG A 164 -14.43 -0.32 19.14
N GLU A 165 -13.95 0.08 17.99
CA GLU A 165 -14.75 0.15 16.75
C GLU A 165 -14.39 -1.01 15.85
N LEU A 166 -15.38 -1.77 15.41
CA LEU A 166 -15.23 -2.89 14.47
C LEU A 166 -15.80 -2.49 13.11
N PHE A 167 -15.05 -2.77 12.06
CA PHE A 167 -15.43 -2.48 10.66
C PHE A 167 -15.31 -3.74 9.81
N ASP A 168 -16.28 -3.95 8.91
CA ASP A 168 -16.19 -4.91 7.82
C ASP A 168 -15.73 -4.20 6.55
N LEU A 169 -14.45 -4.34 6.22
CA LEU A 169 -13.84 -3.65 5.08
C LEU A 169 -14.30 -4.20 3.72
N SER A 170 -14.97 -5.35 3.69
CA SER A 170 -15.55 -5.88 2.45
C SER A 170 -16.82 -5.14 2.04
N GLN A 171 -17.56 -4.61 3.02
CA GLN A 171 -18.82 -3.89 2.82
C GLN A 171 -18.65 -2.38 3.03
N ASP A 172 -17.73 -1.98 3.87
CA ASP A 172 -17.51 -0.59 4.28
C ASP A 172 -16.02 -0.25 4.30
N ILE A 173 -15.42 -0.11 3.13
CA ILE A 173 -14.00 0.26 2.99
C ILE A 173 -13.71 1.66 3.53
N GLY A 174 -14.74 2.49 3.71
CA GLY A 174 -14.67 3.84 4.27
C GLY A 174 -14.72 3.88 5.79
N GLU A 175 -14.85 2.73 6.47
CA GLU A 175 -14.86 2.64 7.94
C GLU A 175 -15.89 3.60 8.58
N THR A 176 -17.11 3.63 8.02
CA THR A 176 -18.16 4.58 8.41
C THR A 176 -19.11 4.01 9.46
N LYS A 177 -19.29 2.66 9.48
CA LYS A 177 -20.25 1.97 10.35
C LYS A 177 -19.53 1.09 11.36
N ASN A 178 -19.63 1.45 12.64
CA ASN A 178 -19.14 0.61 13.73
C ASN A 178 -20.08 -0.58 13.97
N LEU A 179 -19.57 -1.79 13.85
CA LEU A 179 -20.30 -3.06 13.98
C LEU A 179 -19.97 -3.81 15.28
N ALA A 180 -19.23 -3.21 16.21
CA ALA A 180 -18.76 -3.89 17.43
C ALA A 180 -19.89 -4.41 18.32
N VAL A 181 -21.01 -3.67 18.40
CA VAL A 181 -22.18 -4.06 19.23
C VAL A 181 -22.91 -5.25 18.62
N ASP A 182 -22.94 -5.31 17.27
CA ASP A 182 -23.67 -6.35 16.54
C ASP A 182 -22.84 -7.64 16.38
N ASN A 183 -21.51 -7.60 16.64
CA ASN A 183 -20.59 -8.72 16.44
C ASN A 183 -19.60 -8.84 17.62
N PRO A 184 -20.08 -9.05 18.84
CA PRO A 184 -19.20 -9.09 20.03
C PRO A 184 -18.22 -10.27 20.03
N GLU A 185 -18.51 -11.34 19.27
CA GLU A 185 -17.64 -12.51 19.13
C GLU A 185 -16.41 -12.24 18.23
N VAL A 186 -16.42 -11.15 17.47
CA VAL A 186 -15.30 -10.74 16.60
C VAL A 186 -14.36 -9.76 17.31
N VAL A 187 -14.82 -9.09 18.40
CA VAL A 187 -14.09 -8.07 19.17
C VAL A 187 -13.10 -8.70 20.23
#